data_752cb5a4ae6c1d67f36e64da2a852936
#
_entry.id   752cb5a4ae6c1d67f36e64da2a852936
#
_cell.length_a   1.000
_cell.length_b   1.000
_cell.length_c   1.000
_cell.angle_alpha   90.00
_cell.angle_beta   90.00
_cell.angle_gamma   90.00
#
_symmetry.space_group_name_H-M   'P 1'
#
loop_
_entity.id
_entity.type
_entity.pdbx_description
1 polymer ?
#
loop_
_entity_poly.entity_id
_entity_poly.type
_entity_poly.pdbx_seq_one_letter_code
_entity_poly.pdbx_strand_id
1 'polypeptide(L)'
;MQVRALSALLISCAVWAASAHAQTGFFKDADLGLGEKLIAQSKCVACHVSKVGGDGSAMYKPLGRISSPPALRGMVEQCNTELNLGLFPEEVHSVAAVLARDHYRFK
;
A
#
# COMPACT_ATOMS: atom_id res chain seq x y z
N MET A 1 -0.74 -32.86 -58.70
CA MET A 1 -0.12 -31.71 -58.02
C MET A 1 -0.82 -31.47 -56.71
N GLN A 2 -0.12 -31.71 -55.67
CA GLN A 2 -0.66 -31.57 -54.31
C GLN A 2 -0.47 -30.14 -53.84
N VAL A 3 -1.57 -29.44 -53.62
CA VAL A 3 -1.52 -28.15 -52.94
C VAL A 3 -1.48 -28.42 -51.44
N ARG A 4 -0.34 -28.20 -50.85
CA ARG A 4 -0.19 -28.30 -49.39
C ARG A 4 -0.75 -27.03 -48.75
N ALA A 5 -1.87 -27.20 -48.09
CA ALA A 5 -2.39 -26.15 -47.24
C ALA A 5 -1.45 -25.99 -46.02
N LEU A 6 -0.81 -24.86 -45.95
CA LEU A 6 -0.06 -24.44 -44.76
C LEU A 6 -1.06 -23.98 -43.70
N SER A 7 -1.27 -24.84 -42.72
CA SER A 7 -2.01 -24.47 -41.53
C SER A 7 -1.20 -23.47 -40.74
N ALA A 8 -1.59 -22.21 -40.80
CA ALA A 8 -1.05 -21.17 -39.92
C ALA A 8 -1.54 -21.42 -38.52
N LEU A 9 -0.67 -21.89 -37.67
CA LEU A 9 -0.89 -21.93 -36.22
C LEU A 9 -0.89 -20.49 -35.70
N LEU A 10 -2.06 -19.98 -35.44
CA LEU A 10 -2.21 -18.75 -34.68
C LEU A 10 -1.86 -19.04 -33.22
N ILE A 11 -0.64 -18.69 -32.84
CA ILE A 11 -0.25 -18.69 -31.46
C ILE A 11 -0.90 -17.47 -30.83
N SER A 12 -2.00 -17.71 -30.14
CA SER A 12 -2.66 -16.70 -29.32
C SER A 12 -1.77 -16.44 -28.11
N CYS A 13 -0.96 -15.39 -28.15
CA CYS A 13 -0.29 -14.88 -26.98
C CYS A 13 -1.34 -14.27 -26.07
N ALA A 14 -1.80 -15.04 -25.09
CA ALA A 14 -2.56 -14.50 -23.98
C ALA A 14 -1.63 -13.55 -23.22
N VAL A 15 -1.79 -12.27 -23.48
CA VAL A 15 -1.15 -11.23 -22.68
C VAL A 15 -1.85 -11.26 -21.33
N TRP A 16 -1.22 -11.87 -20.38
CA TRP A 16 -1.61 -11.75 -18.99
C TRP A 16 -1.31 -10.30 -18.60
N ALA A 17 -2.34 -9.46 -18.68
CA ALA A 17 -2.30 -8.17 -18.05
C ALA A 17 -2.20 -8.44 -16.55
N ALA A 18 -0.99 -8.45 -16.01
CA ALA A 18 -0.79 -8.34 -14.60
C ALA A 18 -1.49 -7.04 -14.19
N SER A 19 -2.62 -7.17 -13.51
CA SER A 19 -3.24 -6.04 -12.85
C SER A 19 -2.22 -5.58 -11.81
N ALA A 20 -1.34 -4.68 -12.22
CA ALA A 20 -0.55 -3.92 -11.29
C ALA A 20 -1.59 -3.19 -10.44
N HIS A 21 -1.83 -3.71 -9.22
CA HIS A 21 -2.52 -2.95 -8.21
C HIS A 21 -1.69 -1.70 -8.04
N ALA A 22 -2.13 -0.64 -8.72
CA ALA A 22 -1.44 0.60 -8.75
C ALA A 22 -1.41 1.15 -7.34
N GLN A 23 -0.38 0.76 -6.61
CA GLN A 23 0.11 1.70 -5.63
C GLN A 23 0.38 2.96 -6.42
N THR A 24 -0.25 4.06 -6.02
CA THR A 24 0.02 5.34 -6.64
C THR A 24 1.52 5.46 -6.83
N GLY A 25 1.99 6.03 -7.92
CA GLY A 25 3.41 6.19 -8.20
C GLY A 25 4.23 6.73 -7.02
N PHE A 26 3.57 7.40 -6.10
CA PHE A 26 4.17 7.90 -4.86
C PHE A 26 4.75 6.76 -3.99
N PHE A 27 4.09 5.62 -3.93
CA PHE A 27 4.51 4.48 -3.11
C PHE A 27 5.15 3.33 -3.90
N LYS A 28 5.44 3.53 -5.17
CA LYS A 28 5.92 2.45 -6.06
C LYS A 28 7.17 1.73 -5.56
N ASP A 29 8.06 2.43 -4.85
CA ASP A 29 9.32 1.88 -4.34
C ASP A 29 9.23 1.47 -2.87
N ALA A 30 8.04 1.50 -2.28
CA ALA A 30 7.85 1.14 -0.90
C ALA A 30 8.00 -0.37 -0.67
N ASP A 31 8.62 -0.74 0.44
CA ASP A 31 8.71 -2.12 0.90
C ASP A 31 7.49 -2.46 1.77
N LEU A 32 6.49 -3.09 1.17
CA LEU A 32 5.25 -3.44 1.87
C LEU A 32 5.47 -4.44 3.00
N GLY A 33 6.33 -5.42 2.80
CA GLY A 33 6.65 -6.40 3.84
C GLY A 33 7.29 -5.74 5.06
N LEU A 34 8.18 -4.79 4.84
CA LEU A 34 8.76 -3.98 5.91
C LEU A 34 7.70 -3.14 6.61
N GLY A 35 6.82 -2.50 5.86
CA GLY A 35 5.71 -1.71 6.41
C GLY A 35 4.80 -2.53 7.31
N GLU A 36 4.41 -3.71 6.89
CA GLU A 36 3.58 -4.64 7.68
C GLU A 36 4.27 -5.04 8.98
N LYS A 37 5.55 -5.38 8.91
CA LYS A 37 6.36 -5.74 10.07
C LYS A 37 6.46 -4.59 11.08
N LEU A 38 6.71 -3.38 10.61
CA LEU A 38 6.84 -2.19 11.45
C LEU A 38 5.52 -1.83 12.14
N ILE A 39 4.39 -1.94 11.45
CA ILE A 39 3.06 -1.72 12.03
C ILE A 39 2.84 -2.68 13.20
N ALA A 40 3.18 -3.94 13.04
CA ALA A 40 3.06 -4.94 14.09
C ALA A 40 4.01 -4.67 15.27
N GLN A 41 5.28 -4.37 14.98
CA GLN A 41 6.32 -4.18 16.00
C GLN A 41 6.17 -2.86 16.78
N SER A 42 5.72 -1.80 16.13
CA SER A 42 5.60 -0.47 16.74
C SER A 42 4.33 -0.29 17.57
N LYS A 43 3.57 -1.35 17.78
CA LYS A 43 2.32 -1.33 18.56
C LYS A 43 1.31 -0.29 18.07
N CYS A 44 1.30 -0.02 16.77
CA CYS A 44 0.40 0.95 16.15
C CYS A 44 -1.07 0.58 16.42
N VAL A 45 -1.42 -0.69 16.24
CA VAL A 45 -2.78 -1.19 16.49
C VAL A 45 -3.20 -1.01 17.92
N ALA A 46 -2.33 -1.32 18.88
CA ALA A 46 -2.64 -1.20 20.31
C ALA A 46 -2.96 0.25 20.68
N CYS A 47 -2.20 1.22 20.16
CA CYS A 47 -2.46 2.64 20.38
C CYS A 47 -3.78 3.07 19.72
N HIS A 48 -4.05 2.63 18.50
CA HIS A 48 -5.30 2.95 17.79
C HIS A 48 -6.52 2.35 18.50
N VAL A 49 -6.43 1.11 18.96
CA VAL A 49 -7.49 0.48 19.79
C VAL A 49 -7.77 1.30 21.03
N SER A 50 -6.73 1.75 21.72
CA SER A 50 -6.89 2.58 22.93
C SER A 50 -7.61 3.90 22.65
N LYS A 51 -7.38 4.50 21.46
CA LYS A 51 -7.95 5.82 21.12
C LYS A 51 -9.36 5.75 20.53
N VAL A 52 -9.65 4.75 19.71
CA VAL A 52 -10.91 4.68 18.94
C VAL A 52 -11.75 3.44 19.24
N GLY A 53 -11.23 2.50 20.02
CA GLY A 53 -11.90 1.24 20.33
C GLY A 53 -11.92 0.24 19.18
N GLY A 54 -12.66 -0.87 19.35
CA GLY A 54 -12.75 -1.94 18.36
C GLY A 54 -11.40 -2.55 18.05
N ASP A 55 -11.12 -2.73 16.75
CA ASP A 55 -9.83 -3.22 16.24
C ASP A 55 -8.83 -2.09 15.90
N GLY A 56 -9.17 -0.85 16.22
CA GLY A 56 -8.36 0.33 15.91
C GLY A 56 -8.52 0.86 14.51
N SER A 57 -9.20 0.17 13.62
CA SER A 57 -9.29 0.55 12.19
C SER A 57 -10.07 1.82 11.94
N ALA A 58 -10.93 2.23 12.87
CA ALA A 58 -11.65 3.50 12.77
C ALA A 58 -10.73 4.72 12.67
N MET A 59 -9.49 4.60 13.14
CA MET A 59 -8.46 5.64 13.00
C MET A 59 -8.12 5.95 11.54
N TYR A 60 -8.26 4.97 10.66
CA TYR A 60 -7.91 5.08 9.25
C TYR A 60 -9.06 5.53 8.36
N LYS A 61 -10.18 5.93 8.92
CA LYS A 61 -11.29 6.41 8.10
C LYS A 61 -10.87 7.69 7.36
N PRO A 62 -11.12 7.77 6.05
CA PRO A 62 -10.84 8.97 5.28
C PRO A 62 -11.81 10.09 5.67
N LEU A 63 -11.45 10.86 6.69
CA LEU A 63 -12.26 11.97 7.20
C LEU A 63 -11.91 13.31 6.51
N GLY A 64 -11.54 13.27 5.24
CA GLY A 64 -11.25 14.45 4.44
C GLY A 64 -9.90 15.12 4.68
N ARG A 65 -9.23 14.85 5.78
CA ARG A 65 -7.90 15.42 6.08
C ARG A 65 -6.77 14.70 5.37
N ILE A 66 -6.93 13.41 5.16
CA ILE A 66 -5.93 12.57 4.48
C ILE A 66 -6.52 12.14 3.15
N SER A 67 -6.36 12.99 2.16
CA SER A 67 -6.93 12.79 0.82
C SER A 67 -5.88 12.46 -0.24
N SER A 68 -4.62 12.39 0.12
CA SER A 68 -3.52 12.16 -0.81
C SER A 68 -2.41 11.30 -0.18
N PRO A 69 -1.63 10.59 -1.00
CA PRO A 69 -0.47 9.84 -0.53
C PRO A 69 0.54 10.67 0.27
N PRO A 70 0.93 11.87 -0.15
CA PRO A 70 1.82 12.72 0.65
C PRO A 70 1.24 13.11 2.00
N ALA A 71 -0.07 13.38 2.08
CA ALA A 71 -0.73 13.71 3.34
C ALA A 71 -0.72 12.52 4.30
N LEU A 72 -0.95 11.31 3.82
CA LEU A 72 -0.86 10.10 4.62
C LEU A 72 0.55 9.87 5.15
N ARG A 73 1.55 10.01 4.29
CA ARG A 73 2.95 9.89 4.71
C ARG A 73 3.30 10.91 5.79
N GLY A 74 2.85 12.15 5.64
CA GLY A 74 3.04 13.20 6.63
C GLY A 74 2.39 12.88 7.98
N MET A 75 1.20 12.26 7.98
CA MET A 75 0.52 11.82 9.19
C MET A 75 1.30 10.70 9.90
N VAL A 76 1.82 9.73 9.16
CA VAL A 76 2.67 8.66 9.73
C VAL A 76 3.94 9.25 10.34
N GLU A 77 4.57 10.21 9.66
CA GLU A 77 5.75 10.90 10.19
C GLU A 77 5.42 11.68 11.48
N GLN A 78 4.30 12.35 11.53
CA GLN A 78 3.85 13.02 12.74
C GLN A 78 3.69 12.04 13.91
N CYS A 79 3.05 10.90 13.69
CA CYS A 79 2.93 9.86 14.70
C CYS A 79 4.29 9.29 15.11
N ASN A 80 5.19 9.08 14.15
CA ASN A 80 6.56 8.66 14.43
C ASN A 80 7.27 9.62 15.39
N THR A 81 7.14 10.91 15.16
CA THR A 81 7.74 11.94 15.99
C THR A 81 7.07 12.03 17.37
N GLU A 82 5.75 12.13 17.42
CA GLU A 82 4.99 12.27 18.66
C GLU A 82 5.14 11.07 19.59
N LEU A 83 5.17 9.88 19.04
CA LEU A 83 5.31 8.62 19.78
C LEU A 83 6.75 8.17 19.95
N ASN A 84 7.69 8.92 19.39
CA ASN A 84 9.13 8.61 19.45
C ASN A 84 9.45 7.20 18.99
N LEU A 85 8.92 6.81 17.83
CA LEU A 85 9.08 5.44 17.30
C LEU A 85 10.47 5.18 16.71
N GLY A 86 11.18 6.22 16.32
CA GLY A 86 12.53 6.10 15.77
C GLY A 86 12.58 5.52 14.35
N LEU A 87 11.49 5.64 13.60
CA LEU A 87 11.44 5.15 12.23
C LEU A 87 12.24 6.07 11.29
N PHE A 88 13.00 5.46 10.40
CA PHE A 88 13.68 6.16 9.31
C PHE A 88 12.69 6.61 8.23
N PRO A 89 13.03 7.60 7.38
CA PRO A 89 12.12 8.09 6.34
C PRO A 89 11.59 7.01 5.40
N GLU A 90 12.41 6.06 4.99
CA GLU A 90 12.00 4.92 4.15
C GLU A 90 11.06 3.96 4.88
N GLU A 91 11.21 3.83 6.19
CA GLU A 91 10.33 3.01 7.02
C GLU A 91 8.97 3.69 7.18
N VAL A 92 8.93 4.98 7.42
CA VAL A 92 7.71 5.80 7.41
C VAL A 92 6.97 5.65 6.07
N HIS A 93 7.72 5.71 4.97
CA HIS A 93 7.17 5.54 3.63
C HIS A 93 6.54 4.16 3.44
N SER A 94 7.21 3.12 3.89
CA SER A 94 6.72 1.73 3.81
C SER A 94 5.46 1.52 4.66
N VAL A 95 5.40 2.06 5.85
CA VAL A 95 4.20 2.03 6.70
C VAL A 95 3.05 2.77 6.01
N ALA A 96 3.29 3.96 5.51
CA ALA A 96 2.26 4.74 4.80
C ALA A 96 1.74 4.01 3.56
N ALA A 97 2.60 3.31 2.83
CA ALA A 97 2.22 2.51 1.67
C ALA A 97 1.26 1.36 2.03
N VAL A 98 1.51 0.66 3.13
CA VAL A 98 0.62 -0.39 3.64
C VAL A 98 -0.74 0.18 4.03
N LEU A 99 -0.76 1.30 4.74
CA LEU A 99 -2.00 1.95 5.14
C LEU A 99 -2.80 2.45 3.92
N ALA A 100 -2.10 2.97 2.90
CA ALA A 100 -2.74 3.39 1.65
C ALA A 100 -3.41 2.22 0.94
N ARG A 101 -2.72 1.08 0.86
CA ARG A 101 -3.24 -0.14 0.27
C ARG A 101 -4.49 -0.65 0.99
N ASP A 102 -4.44 -0.71 2.30
CA ASP A 102 -5.43 -1.42 3.11
C ASP A 102 -6.61 -0.53 3.51
N HIS A 103 -6.42 0.76 3.71
CA HIS A 103 -7.42 1.63 4.32
C HIS A 103 -7.82 2.84 3.47
N TYR A 104 -6.90 3.45 2.74
CA TYR A 104 -7.18 4.71 2.03
C TYR A 104 -7.46 4.53 0.56
N ARG A 105 -6.79 3.60 -0.12
CA ARG A 105 -7.04 3.24 -1.53
C ARG A 105 -7.15 4.45 -2.44
N PHE A 106 -6.17 5.32 -2.42
CA PHE A 106 -6.12 6.51 -3.27
C PHE A 106 -6.21 6.13 -4.75
N LYS A 107 -6.95 6.92 -5.50
CA LYS A 107 -7.09 6.77 -6.95
C LYS A 107 -5.99 7.49 -7.71
#